data_460a182bfa9c338d7abe166d8aeedfdd
#
_entry.id   460a182bfa9c338d7abe166d8aeedfdd
#
_cell.length_a   1.000
_cell.length_b   1.000
_cell.length_c   1.000
_cell.angle_alpha   90.00
_cell.angle_beta   90.00
_cell.angle_gamma   90.00
#
_symmetry.space_group_name_H-M   'P 1'
#
loop_
_entity.id
_entity.type
_entity.pdbx_description
1 polymer ?
#
loop_
_entity_poly.entity_id
_entity_poly.type
_entity_poly.pdbx_seq_one_letter_code
_entity_poly.pdbx_strand_id
1 'polypeptide(L)'
;MKRKILIVILGLIVLSQIPFAYRRYRLRRLRNAIQQLAAQRVPPAAENEYIDYKGVIHVHTFLGGHSTGTFAELIAAAKANQLDFVIMTEHPQAEFDTAAMTLSGTHTGVLFINGNEVATANGDRLLLIPGSSNAASMNTQSTQQIVEQQKLNGGLAIAAYLSESDTWKSSAVDGVEVYNLFTNARQIRPVVMFFDGLWSYRSYA
;
A
#
# COMPACT_ATOMS: atom_id res chain seq x y z
N MET A 1 -22.72 -45.29 22.11
CA MET A 1 -21.44 -44.64 21.90
C MET A 1 -21.40 -43.75 20.62
N LYS A 2 -21.66 -44.27 19.42
CA LYS A 2 -21.58 -43.52 18.15
C LYS A 2 -22.39 -42.20 18.13
N ARG A 3 -23.64 -42.19 18.65
CA ARG A 3 -24.49 -41.00 18.70
C ARG A 3 -23.92 -39.88 19.61
N LYS A 4 -23.29 -40.23 20.74
CA LYS A 4 -22.66 -39.25 21.64
C LYS A 4 -21.42 -38.65 21.01
N ILE A 5 -20.61 -39.44 20.30
CA ILE A 5 -19.43 -38.99 19.57
C ILE A 5 -19.85 -38.02 18.45
N LEU A 6 -20.90 -38.35 17.69
CA LEU A 6 -21.40 -37.47 16.62
C LEU A 6 -21.87 -36.13 17.17
N ILE A 7 -22.55 -36.09 18.31
CA ILE A 7 -22.98 -34.83 18.96
C ILE A 7 -21.78 -33.98 19.37
N VAL A 8 -20.75 -34.62 19.96
CA VAL A 8 -19.52 -33.91 20.35
C VAL A 8 -18.81 -33.31 19.12
N ILE A 9 -18.69 -34.10 18.05
CA ILE A 9 -18.05 -33.59 16.79
C ILE A 9 -18.87 -32.45 16.23
N LEU A 10 -20.19 -32.55 16.19
CA LEU A 10 -21.06 -31.48 15.69
C LEU A 10 -20.91 -30.19 16.54
N GLY A 11 -20.87 -30.37 17.88
CA GLY A 11 -20.62 -29.28 18.81
C GLY A 11 -19.28 -28.57 18.56
N LEU A 12 -18.20 -29.32 18.34
CA LEU A 12 -16.89 -28.79 18.03
C LEU A 12 -16.89 -28.04 16.68
N ILE A 13 -17.57 -28.56 15.66
CA ILE A 13 -17.72 -27.88 14.36
C ILE A 13 -18.46 -26.56 14.55
N VAL A 14 -19.55 -26.52 15.31
CA VAL A 14 -20.30 -25.28 15.57
C VAL A 14 -19.44 -24.28 16.34
N LEU A 15 -18.73 -24.73 17.38
CA LEU A 15 -17.83 -23.87 18.17
C LEU A 15 -16.70 -23.30 17.32
N SER A 16 -16.17 -24.08 16.38
CA SER A 16 -15.11 -23.60 15.47
C SER A 16 -15.56 -22.48 14.55
N GLN A 17 -16.88 -22.28 14.35
CA GLN A 17 -17.43 -21.22 13.51
C GLN A 17 -17.58 -19.87 14.25
N ILE A 18 -17.51 -19.85 15.58
CA ILE A 18 -17.69 -18.63 16.39
C ILE A 18 -16.70 -17.51 15.99
N PRO A 19 -15.38 -17.76 15.84
CA PRO A 19 -14.42 -16.72 15.44
C PRO A 19 -14.78 -16.08 14.09
N PHE A 20 -15.25 -16.88 13.14
CA PHE A 20 -15.63 -16.40 11.80
C PHE A 20 -16.91 -15.56 11.84
N ALA A 21 -17.91 -16.01 12.60
CA ALA A 21 -19.15 -15.25 12.81
C ALA A 21 -18.87 -13.89 13.49
N TYR A 22 -18.01 -13.89 14.52
CA TYR A 22 -17.59 -12.68 15.21
C TYR A 22 -16.84 -11.72 14.27
N ARG A 23 -15.91 -12.24 13.45
CA ARG A 23 -15.19 -11.43 12.47
C ARG A 23 -16.15 -10.79 11.45
N ARG A 24 -17.12 -11.54 10.93
CA ARG A 24 -18.15 -11.00 10.02
C ARG A 24 -19.00 -9.92 10.67
N TYR A 25 -19.38 -10.11 11.91
CA TYR A 25 -20.07 -9.08 12.67
C TYR A 25 -19.24 -7.79 12.75
N ARG A 26 -17.93 -7.89 13.06
CA ARG A 26 -17.04 -6.74 13.10
C ARG A 26 -16.90 -6.07 11.73
N LEU A 27 -16.74 -6.85 10.65
CA LEU A 27 -16.66 -6.31 9.30
C LEU A 27 -17.94 -5.58 8.88
N ARG A 28 -19.11 -6.11 9.23
CA ARG A 28 -20.40 -5.42 8.99
C ARG A 28 -20.47 -4.09 9.76
N ARG A 29 -20.07 -4.09 11.02
CA ARG A 29 -20.02 -2.84 11.81
C ARG A 29 -19.09 -1.82 11.18
N LEU A 30 -17.90 -2.25 10.75
CA LEU A 30 -16.94 -1.37 10.08
C LEU A 30 -17.52 -0.81 8.77
N ARG A 31 -18.12 -1.67 7.93
CA ARG A 31 -18.79 -1.25 6.70
C ARG A 31 -19.87 -0.19 6.96
N ASN A 32 -20.74 -0.44 7.95
CA ASN A 32 -21.78 0.50 8.32
C ASN A 32 -21.21 1.83 8.81
N ALA A 33 -20.15 1.82 9.61
CA ALA A 33 -19.47 3.03 10.06
C ALA A 33 -18.85 3.82 8.87
N ILE A 34 -18.21 3.13 7.93
CA ILE A 34 -17.67 3.74 6.71
C ILE A 34 -18.81 4.36 5.87
N GLN A 35 -19.93 3.66 5.70
CA GLN A 35 -21.08 4.18 4.97
C GLN A 35 -21.71 5.40 5.66
N GLN A 36 -21.78 5.40 6.99
CA GLN A 36 -22.26 6.56 7.76
C GLN A 36 -21.33 7.77 7.60
N LEU A 37 -20.00 7.55 7.66
CA LEU A 37 -19.02 8.61 7.42
C LEU A 37 -19.08 9.13 5.99
N ALA A 38 -19.22 8.22 5.02
CA ALA A 38 -19.37 8.61 3.61
C ALA A 38 -20.63 9.41 3.36
N ALA A 39 -21.74 9.07 4.05
CA ALA A 39 -23.00 9.82 3.96
C ALA A 39 -22.93 11.23 4.58
N GLN A 40 -22.00 11.43 5.53
CA GLN A 40 -21.73 12.74 6.16
C GLN A 40 -20.70 13.57 5.37
N ARG A 41 -20.15 13.01 4.29
CA ARG A 41 -19.19 13.74 3.45
C ARG A 41 -19.88 14.96 2.85
N VAL A 42 -19.42 16.13 3.24
CA VAL A 42 -19.83 17.38 2.60
C VAL A 42 -19.08 17.44 1.26
N PRO A 43 -19.78 17.58 0.12
CA PRO A 43 -19.11 17.84 -1.15
C PRO A 43 -18.24 19.08 -1.01
N PRO A 44 -17.05 19.14 -1.62
CA PRO A 44 -16.28 20.38 -1.66
C PRO A 44 -17.17 21.49 -2.22
N ALA A 45 -17.06 22.69 -1.67
CA ALA A 45 -17.76 23.84 -2.21
C ALA A 45 -17.39 23.99 -3.69
N ALA A 46 -18.34 24.39 -4.53
CA ALA A 46 -18.16 24.50 -5.97
C ALA A 46 -17.04 25.49 -6.40
N GLU A 47 -16.54 26.28 -5.46
CA GLU A 47 -15.46 27.25 -5.63
C GLU A 47 -14.13 26.77 -4.99
N ASN A 48 -13.85 25.46 -5.01
CA ASN A 48 -12.56 24.97 -4.52
C ASN A 48 -11.45 25.43 -5.46
N GLU A 49 -10.47 26.12 -4.91
CA GLU A 49 -9.18 26.47 -5.53
C GLU A 49 -8.35 25.23 -5.91
N TYR A 50 -8.74 24.05 -5.40
CA TYR A 50 -8.04 22.78 -5.59
C TYR A 50 -8.83 21.82 -6.48
N ILE A 51 -8.09 21.14 -7.34
CA ILE A 51 -8.62 20.09 -8.23
C ILE A 51 -8.20 18.73 -7.66
N ASP A 52 -9.14 17.80 -7.55
CA ASP A 52 -8.88 16.43 -7.12
C ASP A 52 -8.30 15.61 -8.27
N TYR A 53 -7.15 14.96 -8.03
CA TYR A 53 -6.54 14.00 -8.94
C TYR A 53 -6.53 12.61 -8.34
N LYS A 54 -6.86 11.60 -9.14
CA LYS A 54 -6.87 10.20 -8.77
C LYS A 54 -5.54 9.55 -9.12
N GLY A 55 -4.81 9.05 -8.15
CA GLY A 55 -3.53 8.42 -8.41
C GLY A 55 -3.19 7.29 -7.45
N VAL A 56 -2.08 6.66 -7.72
CA VAL A 56 -1.46 5.65 -6.87
C VAL A 56 -0.01 6.00 -6.63
N ILE A 57 0.47 5.69 -5.46
CA ILE A 57 1.88 5.78 -5.07
C ILE A 57 2.36 4.39 -4.65
N HIS A 58 3.68 4.20 -4.54
CA HIS A 58 4.31 2.97 -4.11
C HIS A 58 4.10 1.85 -5.14
N VAL A 59 4.62 2.09 -6.36
CA VAL A 59 4.50 1.17 -7.49
C VAL A 59 5.88 0.72 -7.94
N HIS A 60 6.01 -0.59 -8.14
CA HIS A 60 7.22 -1.25 -8.62
C HIS A 60 6.98 -2.00 -9.92
N THR A 61 8.02 -2.06 -10.74
CA THR A 61 8.05 -2.90 -11.94
C THR A 61 9.21 -3.89 -11.86
N PHE A 62 9.49 -4.59 -12.96
CA PHE A 62 10.65 -5.49 -13.06
C PHE A 62 11.98 -4.79 -12.79
N LEU A 63 12.04 -3.48 -12.96
CA LEU A 63 13.27 -2.68 -12.81
C LEU A 63 13.80 -2.71 -11.37
N GLY A 64 12.93 -2.71 -10.37
CA GLY A 64 13.29 -2.77 -8.95
C GLY A 64 13.68 -4.16 -8.44
N GLY A 65 13.60 -5.20 -9.27
CA GLY A 65 14.18 -6.53 -9.01
C GLY A 65 13.28 -7.54 -8.30
N HIS A 66 12.11 -7.17 -7.77
CA HIS A 66 11.19 -8.13 -7.12
C HIS A 66 9.73 -8.07 -7.58
N SER A 67 9.46 -7.33 -8.63
CA SER A 67 8.21 -7.36 -9.38
C SER A 67 8.45 -7.94 -10.78
N THR A 68 7.41 -8.47 -11.42
CA THR A 68 7.44 -8.96 -12.79
C THR A 68 6.68 -8.04 -13.75
N GLY A 69 5.99 -7.02 -13.22
CA GLY A 69 5.18 -6.10 -14.02
C GLY A 69 6.03 -5.26 -14.98
N THR A 70 5.61 -5.20 -16.23
CA THR A 70 6.26 -4.40 -17.27
C THR A 70 5.70 -2.97 -17.32
N PHE A 71 6.43 -2.04 -17.91
CA PHE A 71 5.95 -0.68 -18.14
C PHE A 71 4.69 -0.64 -19.01
N ALA A 72 4.60 -1.49 -20.03
CA ALA A 72 3.44 -1.54 -20.90
C ALA A 72 2.18 -1.99 -20.14
N GLU A 73 2.29 -3.02 -19.30
CA GLU A 73 1.19 -3.49 -18.45
C GLU A 73 0.76 -2.43 -17.46
N LEU A 74 1.71 -1.72 -16.83
CA LEU A 74 1.42 -0.65 -15.89
C LEU A 74 0.68 0.52 -16.55
N ILE A 75 1.15 0.98 -17.72
CA ILE A 75 0.49 2.04 -18.48
C ILE A 75 -0.94 1.63 -18.86
N ALA A 76 -1.13 0.39 -19.34
CA ALA A 76 -2.45 -0.14 -19.70
C ALA A 76 -3.38 -0.21 -18.47
N ALA A 77 -2.87 -0.70 -17.33
CA ALA A 77 -3.62 -0.79 -16.08
C ALA A 77 -3.99 0.60 -15.53
N ALA A 78 -3.07 1.56 -15.54
CA ALA A 78 -3.32 2.93 -15.08
C ALA A 78 -4.43 3.59 -15.90
N LYS A 79 -4.38 3.46 -17.23
CA LYS A 79 -5.42 3.95 -18.14
C LYS A 79 -6.76 3.27 -17.91
N ALA A 80 -6.79 1.94 -17.78
CA ALA A 80 -8.02 1.18 -17.55
C ALA A 80 -8.71 1.56 -16.24
N ASN A 81 -7.94 1.93 -15.22
CA ASN A 81 -8.44 2.38 -13.92
C ASN A 81 -8.68 3.90 -13.84
N GLN A 82 -8.53 4.63 -14.96
CA GLN A 82 -8.74 6.07 -15.03
C GLN A 82 -7.93 6.84 -13.97
N LEU A 83 -6.64 6.50 -13.87
CA LEU A 83 -5.72 7.24 -13.01
C LEU A 83 -5.23 8.50 -13.72
N ASP A 84 -5.11 9.58 -12.97
CA ASP A 84 -4.51 10.83 -13.44
C ASP A 84 -2.98 10.77 -13.30
N PHE A 85 -2.48 10.11 -12.23
CA PHE A 85 -1.04 9.96 -12.00
C PHE A 85 -0.65 8.64 -11.35
N VAL A 86 0.62 8.27 -11.52
CA VAL A 86 1.28 7.13 -10.86
C VAL A 86 2.65 7.59 -10.36
N ILE A 87 2.95 7.37 -9.08
CA ILE A 87 4.28 7.61 -8.53
C ILE A 87 5.02 6.27 -8.46
N MET A 88 6.07 6.17 -9.27
CA MET A 88 6.97 5.04 -9.30
C MET A 88 7.90 5.09 -8.09
N THR A 89 8.20 3.93 -7.50
CA THR A 89 9.09 3.86 -6.33
C THR A 89 9.99 2.64 -6.41
N GLU A 90 10.71 2.52 -7.53
CA GLU A 90 11.59 1.38 -7.77
C GLU A 90 12.64 1.24 -6.67
N HIS A 91 12.95 0.00 -6.30
CA HIS A 91 14.08 -0.23 -5.42
C HIS A 91 15.39 0.15 -6.11
N PRO A 92 16.30 0.83 -5.40
CA PRO A 92 17.60 1.16 -5.96
C PRO A 92 18.40 -0.10 -6.28
N GLN A 93 19.15 -0.05 -7.38
CA GLN A 93 20.10 -1.07 -7.78
C GLN A 93 21.52 -0.49 -7.75
N ALA A 94 22.51 -1.33 -7.44
CA ALA A 94 23.90 -0.85 -7.37
C ALA A 94 24.49 -0.55 -8.76
N GLU A 95 24.00 -1.26 -9.78
CA GLU A 95 24.56 -1.26 -11.13
C GLU A 95 23.98 -0.16 -12.02
N PHE A 96 22.83 0.38 -11.68
CA PHE A 96 22.14 1.39 -12.52
C PHE A 96 21.15 2.24 -11.72
N ASP A 97 20.87 3.42 -12.23
CA ASP A 97 19.93 4.39 -11.66
C ASP A 97 18.48 4.02 -12.02
N THR A 98 17.78 3.37 -11.09
CA THR A 98 16.39 2.98 -11.29
C THR A 98 15.45 4.18 -11.39
N ALA A 99 15.76 5.31 -10.74
CA ALA A 99 14.94 6.52 -10.83
C ALA A 99 15.02 7.18 -12.21
N ALA A 100 16.19 7.14 -12.83
CA ALA A 100 16.35 7.66 -14.19
C ALA A 100 15.75 6.74 -15.26
N MET A 101 15.70 5.43 -15.01
CA MET A 101 15.24 4.41 -15.96
C MET A 101 13.76 4.07 -15.88
N THR A 102 13.09 4.41 -14.78
CA THR A 102 11.67 4.12 -14.61
C THR A 102 10.77 5.06 -15.42
N LEU A 103 9.47 4.78 -15.47
CA LEU A 103 8.51 5.63 -16.17
C LEU A 103 8.49 7.05 -15.57
N SER A 104 8.54 8.02 -16.46
CA SER A 104 8.38 9.44 -16.12
C SER A 104 7.69 10.19 -17.27
N GLY A 105 7.03 11.31 -16.95
CA GLY A 105 6.27 12.09 -17.94
C GLY A 105 4.89 11.49 -18.24
N THR A 106 4.23 12.00 -19.29
CA THR A 106 2.85 11.62 -19.60
C THR A 106 2.80 10.49 -20.63
N HIS A 107 2.16 9.38 -20.26
CA HIS A 107 1.91 8.24 -21.13
C HIS A 107 0.42 7.97 -21.24
N THR A 108 -0.15 8.02 -22.43
CA THR A 108 -1.59 7.78 -22.70
C THR A 108 -2.55 8.63 -21.84
N GLY A 109 -2.12 9.84 -21.44
CA GLY A 109 -2.93 10.74 -20.59
C GLY A 109 -2.74 10.56 -19.09
N VAL A 110 -1.89 9.65 -18.64
CA VAL A 110 -1.53 9.43 -17.23
C VAL A 110 -0.14 10.02 -16.97
N LEU A 111 0.00 10.81 -15.91
CA LEU A 111 1.30 11.35 -15.47
C LEU A 111 2.05 10.32 -14.64
N PHE A 112 3.26 9.95 -15.05
CA PHE A 112 4.18 9.12 -14.27
C PHE A 112 5.25 10.00 -13.64
N ILE A 113 5.48 9.80 -12.35
CA ILE A 113 6.49 10.54 -11.57
C ILE A 113 7.49 9.51 -11.05
N ASN A 114 8.77 9.74 -11.31
CA ASN A 114 9.82 8.83 -10.84
C ASN A 114 10.07 9.00 -9.34
N GLY A 115 10.45 7.91 -8.69
CA GLY A 115 10.78 7.86 -7.28
C GLY A 115 11.58 6.60 -6.94
N ASN A 116 11.99 6.49 -5.67
CA ASN A 116 12.61 5.30 -5.11
C ASN A 116 11.97 4.90 -3.79
N GLU A 117 11.92 3.60 -3.51
CA GLU A 117 11.75 3.09 -2.16
C GLU A 117 13.13 2.73 -1.60
N VAL A 118 13.55 3.41 -0.53
CA VAL A 118 14.84 3.19 0.11
C VAL A 118 14.68 2.68 1.53
N ALA A 119 15.58 1.76 1.93
CA ALA A 119 15.75 1.41 3.33
C ALA A 119 16.73 2.38 3.98
N THR A 120 16.53 2.72 5.24
CA THR A 120 17.44 3.55 6.02
C THR A 120 18.27 2.72 6.98
N ALA A 121 19.37 3.25 7.51
CA ALA A 121 20.16 2.59 8.54
C ALA A 121 19.36 2.36 9.85
N ASN A 122 18.29 3.11 10.07
CA ASN A 122 17.40 2.97 11.22
C ASN A 122 16.29 1.93 11.03
N GLY A 123 16.21 1.29 9.85
CA GLY A 123 15.18 0.30 9.52
C GLY A 123 13.86 0.86 9.00
N ASP A 124 13.74 2.18 8.83
CA ASP A 124 12.59 2.77 8.15
C ASP A 124 12.64 2.52 6.65
N ARG A 125 11.48 2.60 6.01
CA ARG A 125 11.32 2.64 4.56
C ARG A 125 10.79 4.00 4.15
N LEU A 126 11.47 4.63 3.20
CA LEU A 126 11.07 5.94 2.67
C LEU A 126 10.79 5.85 1.17
N LEU A 127 9.70 6.49 0.75
CA LEU A 127 9.44 6.78 -0.66
C LEU A 127 9.96 8.18 -0.93
N LEU A 128 10.93 8.30 -1.82
CA LEU A 128 11.56 9.55 -2.23
C LEU A 128 10.98 10.00 -3.57
N ILE A 129 10.49 11.24 -3.64
CA ILE A 129 9.82 11.81 -4.82
C ILE A 129 10.36 13.24 -5.07
N PRO A 130 10.98 13.51 -6.20
CA PRO A 130 11.46 12.54 -7.19
C PRO A 130 12.52 11.61 -6.61
N GLY A 131 12.83 10.54 -7.34
CA GLY A 131 13.89 9.62 -6.97
C GLY A 131 15.28 10.24 -7.08
N SER A 132 16.25 9.56 -6.51
CA SER A 132 17.64 10.02 -6.43
C SER A 132 18.60 9.03 -7.07
N SER A 133 19.56 9.51 -7.83
CA SER A 133 20.62 8.69 -8.46
C SER A 133 21.52 7.98 -7.44
N ASN A 134 21.65 8.50 -6.23
CA ASN A 134 22.44 7.90 -5.14
C ASN A 134 21.57 7.09 -4.14
N ALA A 135 20.35 6.77 -4.51
CA ALA A 135 19.43 6.00 -3.65
C ALA A 135 20.03 4.69 -3.14
N ALA A 136 20.86 4.00 -3.93
CA ALA A 136 21.51 2.75 -3.55
C ALA A 136 22.44 2.86 -2.33
N SER A 137 23.04 4.04 -2.08
CA SER A 137 23.93 4.30 -0.94
C SER A 137 23.19 4.81 0.32
N MET A 138 21.90 5.08 0.23
CA MET A 138 21.14 5.67 1.33
C MET A 138 20.86 4.68 2.49
N ASN A 139 20.97 3.39 2.25
CA ASN A 139 20.81 2.36 3.28
C ASN A 139 21.79 2.46 4.45
N THR A 140 22.87 3.22 4.29
CA THR A 140 23.86 3.51 5.36
C THR A 140 23.58 4.82 6.09
N GLN A 141 22.58 5.60 5.66
CA GLN A 141 22.22 6.89 6.23
C GLN A 141 21.03 6.75 7.18
N SER A 142 20.97 7.65 8.17
CA SER A 142 19.82 7.72 9.05
C SER A 142 18.59 8.28 8.32
N THR A 143 17.41 7.96 8.83
CA THR A 143 16.14 8.47 8.32
C THR A 143 16.13 9.99 8.23
N GLN A 144 16.60 10.65 9.29
CA GLN A 144 16.68 12.12 9.35
C GLN A 144 17.57 12.70 8.25
N GLN A 145 18.77 12.13 8.03
CA GLN A 145 19.70 12.59 7.00
C GLN A 145 19.08 12.50 5.59
N ILE A 146 18.41 11.38 5.29
CA ILE A 146 17.76 11.20 3.97
C ILE A 146 16.62 12.19 3.80
N VAL A 147 15.78 12.39 4.81
CA VAL A 147 14.66 13.34 4.77
C VAL A 147 15.16 14.75 4.55
N GLU A 148 16.20 15.18 5.28
CA GLU A 148 16.78 16.52 5.13
C GLU A 148 17.39 16.72 3.74
N GLN A 149 18.12 15.72 3.24
CA GLN A 149 18.71 15.78 1.89
C GLN A 149 17.61 15.86 0.81
N GLN A 150 16.54 15.09 0.94
CA GLN A 150 15.43 15.09 0.00
C GLN A 150 14.73 16.46 -0.03
N LYS A 151 14.51 17.07 1.13
CA LYS A 151 13.95 18.42 1.25
C LYS A 151 14.83 19.51 0.65
N LEU A 152 16.14 19.44 0.89
CA LEU A 152 17.10 20.39 0.29
C LEU A 152 17.07 20.33 -1.23
N ASN A 153 16.76 19.18 -1.81
CA ASN A 153 16.60 18.99 -3.25
C ASN A 153 15.18 19.34 -3.76
N GLY A 154 14.31 19.89 -2.90
CA GLY A 154 12.93 20.25 -3.25
C GLY A 154 11.99 19.06 -3.43
N GLY A 155 12.39 17.88 -2.95
CA GLY A 155 11.61 16.65 -3.03
C GLY A 155 10.80 16.35 -1.75
N LEU A 156 10.05 15.26 -1.79
CA LEU A 156 9.24 14.74 -0.70
C LEU A 156 9.78 13.39 -0.21
N ALA A 157 9.72 13.17 1.09
CA ALA A 157 10.02 11.90 1.74
C ALA A 157 8.79 11.39 2.50
N ILE A 158 8.22 10.26 2.06
CA ILE A 158 7.02 9.65 2.65
C ILE A 158 7.43 8.37 3.37
N ALA A 159 7.07 8.22 4.65
CA ALA A 159 7.33 6.98 5.39
C ALA A 159 6.36 5.87 4.97
N ALA A 160 6.91 4.72 4.59
CA ALA A 160 6.18 3.52 4.24
C ALA A 160 6.36 2.42 5.32
N TYR A 161 5.51 1.39 5.31
CA TYR A 161 5.57 0.26 6.25
C TYR A 161 5.66 0.67 7.73
N LEU A 162 4.80 1.56 8.16
CA LEU A 162 4.83 2.23 9.48
C LEU A 162 4.94 1.29 10.69
N SER A 163 4.65 0.00 10.53
CA SER A 163 4.76 -1.02 11.57
C SER A 163 6.17 -1.64 11.71
N GLU A 164 7.08 -1.37 10.79
CA GLU A 164 8.42 -1.98 10.77
C GLU A 164 9.42 -1.20 11.63
N SER A 165 9.25 0.11 11.75
CA SER A 165 10.08 1.00 12.56
C SER A 165 9.29 2.20 13.07
N ASP A 166 9.78 2.85 14.11
CA ASP A 166 9.18 4.05 14.72
C ASP A 166 10.04 5.30 14.55
N THR A 167 11.22 5.22 13.97
CA THR A 167 12.18 6.33 13.86
C THR A 167 11.64 7.47 12.98
N TRP A 168 10.80 7.13 11.99
CA TRP A 168 10.13 8.11 11.13
C TRP A 168 9.29 9.12 11.90
N LYS A 169 8.78 8.78 13.10
CA LYS A 169 7.96 9.66 13.94
C LYS A 169 8.71 10.89 14.46
N SER A 170 10.03 10.77 14.65
CA SER A 170 10.90 11.87 15.06
C SER A 170 11.58 12.57 13.87
N SER A 171 11.49 11.98 12.68
CA SER A 171 12.04 12.54 11.45
C SER A 171 10.94 13.37 10.76
N ALA A 172 11.25 14.56 10.32
CA ALA A 172 10.26 15.47 9.74
C ALA A 172 9.85 15.04 8.31
N VAL A 173 9.31 13.81 8.17
CA VAL A 173 8.77 13.28 6.91
C VAL A 173 7.59 14.11 6.42
N ASP A 174 7.40 14.18 5.10
CA ASP A 174 6.35 14.99 4.48
C ASP A 174 4.99 14.28 4.48
N GLY A 175 5.00 12.96 4.65
CA GLY A 175 3.78 12.16 4.70
C GLY A 175 4.03 10.73 5.16
N VAL A 176 2.94 9.98 5.30
CA VAL A 176 2.98 8.57 5.68
C VAL A 176 2.05 7.75 4.78
N GLU A 177 2.47 6.54 4.46
CA GLU A 177 1.64 5.56 3.75
C GLU A 177 0.63 4.94 4.71
N VAL A 178 -0.64 5.30 4.57
CA VAL A 178 -1.71 4.83 5.48
C VAL A 178 -2.17 3.40 5.14
N TYR A 179 -2.10 3.01 3.87
CA TYR A 179 -2.57 1.71 3.40
C TYR A 179 -1.55 1.08 2.45
N ASN A 180 -1.05 -0.07 2.84
CA ASN A 180 -0.15 -0.88 2.01
C ASN A 180 -0.75 -2.26 1.77
N LEU A 181 -1.01 -2.59 0.51
CA LEU A 181 -1.65 -3.85 0.13
C LEU A 181 -0.78 -5.06 0.48
N PHE A 182 0.54 -4.96 0.31
CA PHE A 182 1.48 -6.04 0.59
C PHE A 182 1.54 -6.37 2.09
N THR A 183 1.66 -5.36 2.95
CA THR A 183 1.63 -5.54 4.41
C THR A 183 0.32 -6.18 4.87
N ASN A 184 -0.81 -5.71 4.33
CA ASN A 184 -2.11 -6.28 4.65
C ASN A 184 -2.23 -7.73 4.18
N ALA A 185 -1.71 -8.06 2.99
CA ALA A 185 -1.72 -9.43 2.47
C ALA A 185 -0.87 -10.39 3.33
N ARG A 186 0.30 -9.96 3.80
CA ARG A 186 1.17 -10.77 4.69
C ARG A 186 0.54 -11.08 6.04
N GLN A 187 -0.36 -10.25 6.53
CA GLN A 187 -1.07 -10.47 7.80
C GLN A 187 -2.22 -11.47 7.66
N ILE A 188 -2.59 -11.86 6.44
CA ILE A 188 -3.67 -12.82 6.20
C ILE A 188 -3.17 -14.23 6.53
N ARG A 189 -3.82 -14.88 7.51
CA ARG A 189 -3.59 -16.29 7.80
C ARG A 189 -4.29 -17.15 6.74
N PRO A 190 -3.57 -18.04 6.00
CA PRO A 190 -4.16 -18.82 4.89
C PRO A 190 -5.40 -19.62 5.29
N VAL A 191 -5.38 -20.23 6.47
CA VAL A 191 -6.52 -21.00 7.01
C VAL A 191 -7.74 -20.10 7.25
N VAL A 192 -7.52 -18.91 7.82
CA VAL A 192 -8.60 -17.94 8.05
C VAL A 192 -9.16 -17.44 6.73
N MET A 193 -8.30 -17.16 5.76
CA MET A 193 -8.69 -16.72 4.43
C MET A 193 -9.53 -17.78 3.70
N PHE A 194 -9.13 -19.05 3.78
CA PHE A 194 -9.89 -20.15 3.17
C PHE A 194 -11.32 -20.22 3.72
N PHE A 195 -11.47 -20.22 5.05
CA PHE A 195 -12.79 -20.28 5.68
C PHE A 195 -13.60 -19.00 5.49
N ASP A 196 -12.97 -17.82 5.54
CA ASP A 196 -13.65 -16.56 5.21
C ASP A 196 -14.11 -16.55 3.74
N GLY A 197 -13.32 -17.10 2.81
CA GLY A 197 -13.67 -17.26 1.41
C GLY A 197 -14.91 -18.15 1.23
N LEU A 198 -14.93 -19.33 1.87
CA LEU A 198 -16.09 -20.22 1.85
C LEU A 198 -17.36 -19.55 2.41
N TRP A 199 -17.23 -18.82 3.51
CA TRP A 199 -18.35 -18.10 4.13
C TRP A 199 -18.78 -16.87 3.34
N SER A 200 -17.88 -16.26 2.56
CA SER A 200 -18.10 -15.02 1.83
C SER A 200 -18.47 -15.24 0.38
N TYR A 201 -18.36 -16.46 -0.12
CA TYR A 201 -18.52 -16.78 -1.54
C TYR A 201 -19.77 -16.15 -2.17
N ARG A 202 -20.90 -16.20 -1.48
CA ARG A 202 -22.16 -15.58 -1.93
C ARG A 202 -22.22 -14.04 -1.83
N SER A 203 -21.25 -13.44 -1.16
CA SER A 203 -21.23 -11.98 -0.95
C SER A 203 -20.34 -11.26 -1.97
N TYR A 204 -19.56 -12.02 -2.76
CA TYR A 204 -18.66 -11.52 -3.79
C TYR A 204 -19.02 -12.04 -5.19
N ALA A 205 -20.03 -12.90 -5.29
CA ALA A 205 -20.66 -13.30 -6.54
C ALA A 205 -21.91 -12.44 -6.78
#